data_4728488414c5439a175cd501941d862e
#
_entry.id   4728488414c5439a175cd501941d862e
#
_cell.length_a   1.000
_cell.length_b   1.000
_cell.length_c   1.000
_cell.angle_alpha   90.00
_cell.angle_beta   90.00
_cell.angle_gamma   90.00
#
_symmetry.space_group_name_H-M   'P 1'
#
loop_
_entity.id
_entity.type
_entity.pdbx_description
1 polymer ?
#
loop_
_entity_poly.entity_id
_entity_poly.type
_entity_poly.pdbx_seq_one_letter_code
_entity_poly.pdbx_strand_id
1 'polypeptide(L)'
;EMVFGSMPDSLAGIATRKVKWDKRYQAKYGITTHAAEDLPPAVLAVLDRLSRRIYRALGMSGYARMDFRVTPQGQVYVLEANANPNLESGEDFAESARAAGTPYGELLERLMDLGLKYRAQWRATYG
;
A
#
# COMPACT_ATOMS: atom_id res chain seq x y z
N GLU A 1 -8.25 -0.98 -0.89
CA GLU A 1 -9.17 0.09 -0.53
C GLU A 1 -9.71 -0.13 0.88
N MET A 2 -9.71 0.93 1.69
CA MET A 2 -10.32 0.93 3.02
C MET A 2 -11.69 1.60 2.94
N VAL A 3 -12.73 0.89 3.36
CA VAL A 3 -14.12 1.35 3.36
C VAL A 3 -14.58 1.64 4.79
N PHE A 4 -15.23 2.79 4.98
CA PHE A 4 -15.77 3.26 6.24
C PHE A 4 -17.30 3.15 6.20
N GLY A 5 -17.84 1.95 6.52
CA GLY A 5 -19.24 1.60 6.25
C GLY A 5 -20.27 2.47 6.97
N SER A 6 -20.15 2.68 8.27
CA SER A 6 -21.15 3.37 9.10
C SER A 6 -20.55 4.42 10.04
N MET A 7 -19.43 5.03 9.65
CA MET A 7 -18.85 6.13 10.44
C MET A 7 -19.71 7.37 10.31
N PRO A 8 -20.04 8.06 11.45
CA PRO A 8 -20.72 9.35 11.42
C PRO A 8 -19.89 10.41 10.66
N ASP A 9 -20.56 11.33 9.98
CA ASP A 9 -19.91 12.45 9.27
C ASP A 9 -19.04 13.34 10.17
N SER A 10 -19.32 13.33 11.48
CA SER A 10 -18.53 14.03 12.49
C SER A 10 -17.14 13.40 12.74
N LEU A 11 -16.93 12.16 12.29
CA LEU A 11 -15.65 11.47 12.39
C LEU A 11 -14.96 11.46 11.02
N ALA A 12 -13.74 11.96 10.97
CA ALA A 12 -12.96 11.95 9.73
C ALA A 12 -12.71 10.49 9.28
N GLY A 13 -13.07 10.18 8.03
CA GLY A 13 -12.77 8.90 7.36
C GLY A 13 -11.29 8.77 7.04
N ILE A 14 -10.44 8.69 8.06
CA ILE A 14 -8.99 8.57 7.94
C ILE A 14 -8.48 7.35 8.72
N ALA A 15 -7.40 6.75 8.25
CA ALA A 15 -6.78 5.56 8.83
C ALA A 15 -6.01 5.89 10.13
N THR A 16 -6.74 6.31 11.18
CA THR A 16 -6.18 6.52 12.53
C THR A 16 -5.70 5.20 13.13
N ARG A 17 -4.95 5.25 14.23
CA ARG A 17 -4.53 4.07 14.99
C ARG A 17 -5.72 3.18 15.38
N LYS A 18 -6.85 3.76 15.80
CA LYS A 18 -8.07 3.00 16.15
C LYS A 18 -8.65 2.31 14.92
N VAL A 19 -8.71 3.01 13.79
CA VAL A 19 -9.18 2.47 12.51
C VAL A 19 -8.31 1.29 12.04
N LYS A 20 -6.99 1.39 12.18
CA LYS A 20 -6.05 0.36 11.72
C LYS A 20 -5.98 -0.86 12.65
N TRP A 21 -6.08 -0.68 13.98
CA TRP A 21 -5.66 -1.70 14.93
C TRP A 21 -6.73 -2.12 15.95
N ASP A 22 -7.82 -1.37 16.10
CA ASP A 22 -8.88 -1.71 17.05
C ASP A 22 -10.00 -2.49 16.36
N LYS A 23 -9.96 -3.82 16.47
CA LYS A 23 -10.95 -4.73 15.86
C LYS A 23 -12.39 -4.44 16.33
N ARG A 24 -12.57 -3.98 17.57
CA ARG A 24 -13.90 -3.61 18.10
C ARG A 24 -14.40 -2.33 17.43
N TYR A 25 -13.49 -1.37 17.23
CA TYR A 25 -13.79 -0.13 16.52
C TYR A 25 -14.12 -0.41 15.05
N GLN A 26 -13.34 -1.27 14.39
CA GLN A 26 -13.59 -1.70 13.01
C GLN A 26 -14.97 -2.36 12.88
N ALA A 27 -15.29 -3.32 13.74
CA ALA A 27 -16.58 -3.99 13.74
C ALA A 27 -17.75 -3.03 14.00
N LYS A 28 -17.57 -2.09 14.94
CA LYS A 28 -18.60 -1.10 15.29
C LYS A 28 -18.98 -0.20 14.11
N TYR A 29 -18.00 0.18 13.29
CA TYR A 29 -18.20 1.14 12.19
C TYR A 29 -18.14 0.50 10.80
N GLY A 30 -18.14 -0.84 10.73
CA GLY A 30 -18.10 -1.55 9.44
C GLY A 30 -16.87 -1.20 8.60
N ILE A 31 -15.70 -1.02 9.25
CA ILE A 31 -14.45 -0.70 8.56
C ILE A 31 -13.88 -1.98 7.99
N THR A 32 -13.74 -2.02 6.67
CA THR A 32 -13.18 -3.17 5.94
C THR A 32 -12.11 -2.73 4.96
N THR A 33 -11.22 -3.65 4.61
CA THR A 33 -10.21 -3.44 3.56
C THR A 33 -10.38 -4.54 2.51
N HIS A 34 -10.45 -4.15 1.26
CA HIS A 34 -10.55 -5.07 0.12
C HIS A 34 -9.87 -4.48 -1.13
N ALA A 35 -9.71 -5.30 -2.17
CA ALA A 35 -9.22 -4.80 -3.45
C ALA A 35 -10.16 -3.72 -4.00
N ALA A 36 -9.59 -2.66 -4.57
CA ALA A 36 -10.37 -1.62 -5.26
C ALA A 36 -10.75 -2.14 -6.65
N GLU A 37 -12.04 -2.40 -6.87
CA GLU A 37 -12.52 -3.02 -8.11
C GLU A 37 -12.96 -2.00 -9.16
N ASP A 38 -13.43 -0.81 -8.74
CA ASP A 38 -14.11 0.16 -9.60
C ASP A 38 -13.31 1.44 -9.91
N LEU A 39 -11.98 1.37 -9.86
CA LEU A 39 -11.16 2.54 -10.19
C LEU A 39 -11.11 2.75 -11.71
N PRO A 40 -11.41 3.98 -12.21
CA PRO A 40 -11.27 4.29 -13.62
C PRO A 40 -9.85 4.01 -14.14
N PRO A 41 -9.67 3.50 -15.37
CA PRO A 41 -8.35 3.22 -15.94
C PRO A 41 -7.40 4.43 -15.91
N ALA A 42 -7.91 5.63 -16.07
CA ALA A 42 -7.14 6.87 -15.98
C ALA A 42 -6.54 7.07 -14.57
N VAL A 43 -7.30 6.75 -13.51
CA VAL A 43 -6.83 6.83 -12.12
C VAL A 43 -5.77 5.78 -11.86
N LEU A 44 -5.97 4.53 -12.33
CA LEU A 44 -4.97 3.46 -12.21
C LEU A 44 -3.64 3.85 -12.87
N ALA A 45 -3.68 4.46 -14.06
CA ALA A 45 -2.48 4.95 -14.75
C ALA A 45 -1.76 6.06 -13.96
N VAL A 46 -2.52 6.93 -13.28
CA VAL A 46 -1.94 7.97 -12.40
C VAL A 46 -1.30 7.34 -11.18
N LEU A 47 -1.95 6.38 -10.53
CA LEU A 47 -1.42 5.66 -9.36
C LEU A 47 -0.11 4.93 -9.70
N ASP A 48 -0.05 4.18 -10.81
CA ASP A 48 1.17 3.49 -11.25
C ASP A 48 2.32 4.49 -11.51
N ARG A 49 2.05 5.55 -12.26
CA ARG A 49 3.05 6.58 -12.57
C ARG A 49 3.57 7.28 -11.31
N LEU A 50 2.68 7.66 -10.40
CA LEU A 50 3.06 8.32 -9.14
C LEU A 50 3.88 7.38 -8.26
N SER A 51 3.46 6.12 -8.10
CA SER A 51 4.18 5.11 -7.32
C SER A 51 5.62 4.97 -7.80
N ARG A 52 5.83 4.80 -9.10
CA ARG A 52 7.18 4.70 -9.70
C ARG A 52 7.99 5.97 -9.51
N ARG A 53 7.37 7.15 -9.63
CA ARG A 53 8.03 8.44 -9.46
C ARG A 53 8.48 8.65 -8.01
N ILE A 54 7.60 8.37 -7.05
CA ILE A 54 7.89 8.48 -5.62
C ILE A 54 9.00 7.51 -5.23
N TYR A 55 8.90 6.24 -5.66
CA TYR A 55 9.90 5.21 -5.40
C TYR A 55 11.31 5.68 -5.81
N ARG A 56 11.45 6.24 -7.02
CA ARG A 56 12.73 6.77 -7.50
C ARG A 56 13.17 8.03 -6.76
N ALA A 57 12.25 8.96 -6.52
CA ALA A 57 12.56 10.25 -5.87
C ALA A 57 13.05 10.06 -4.43
N LEU A 58 12.53 9.03 -3.73
CA LEU A 58 12.93 8.69 -2.38
C LEU A 58 14.13 7.71 -2.31
N GLY A 59 14.71 7.33 -3.45
CA GLY A 59 15.83 6.38 -3.50
C GLY A 59 15.48 5.00 -2.92
N MET A 60 14.21 4.58 -3.01
CA MET A 60 13.78 3.29 -2.49
C MET A 60 14.39 2.14 -3.27
N SER A 61 14.62 1.00 -2.61
CA SER A 61 15.11 -0.25 -3.22
C SER A 61 14.28 -1.44 -2.75
N GLY A 62 14.27 -2.51 -3.52
CA GLY A 62 13.50 -3.71 -3.20
C GLY A 62 11.99 -3.48 -3.37
N TYR A 63 11.26 -3.41 -2.28
CA TYR A 63 9.81 -3.28 -2.26
C TYR A 63 9.36 -2.09 -1.39
N ALA A 64 8.15 -1.62 -1.63
CA ALA A 64 7.54 -0.54 -0.86
C ALA A 64 6.02 -0.60 -0.96
N ARG A 65 5.32 -0.04 0.04
CA ARG A 65 3.89 0.23 -0.01
C ARG A 65 3.67 1.74 -0.10
N MET A 66 2.74 2.14 -0.93
CA MET A 66 2.33 3.52 -1.04
C MET A 66 0.84 3.65 -0.79
N ASP A 67 0.47 4.54 0.11
CA ASP A 67 -0.91 4.79 0.47
C ASP A 67 -1.37 6.09 -0.22
N PHE A 68 -2.52 6.02 -0.88
CA PHE A 68 -3.11 7.14 -1.62
C PHE A 68 -4.53 7.43 -1.14
N ARG A 69 -4.94 8.67 -1.30
CA ARG A 69 -6.34 9.09 -1.26
C ARG A 69 -6.80 9.45 -2.65
N VAL A 70 -7.88 8.83 -3.10
CA VAL A 70 -8.53 9.17 -4.36
C VAL A 70 -9.87 9.84 -4.05
N THR A 71 -10.13 11.00 -4.65
CA THR A 71 -11.42 11.67 -4.51
C THR A 71 -12.45 11.10 -5.47
N PRO A 72 -13.76 11.35 -5.25
CA PRO A 72 -14.80 10.98 -6.23
C PRO A 72 -14.58 11.56 -7.62
N GLN A 73 -13.86 12.68 -7.73
CA GLN A 73 -13.49 13.32 -9.00
C GLN A 73 -12.22 12.74 -9.64
N GLY A 74 -11.64 11.69 -9.04
CA GLY A 74 -10.43 11.02 -9.54
C GLY A 74 -9.12 11.74 -9.22
N GLN A 75 -9.12 12.73 -8.34
CA GLN A 75 -7.88 13.36 -7.88
C GLN A 75 -7.14 12.43 -6.93
N VAL A 76 -5.83 12.31 -7.11
CA VAL A 76 -4.97 11.39 -6.34
C VAL A 76 -4.03 12.19 -5.43
N TYR A 77 -4.08 11.90 -4.13
CA TYR A 77 -3.19 12.46 -3.13
C TYR A 77 -2.33 11.36 -2.51
N VAL A 78 -1.04 11.62 -2.39
CA VAL A 78 -0.10 10.72 -1.71
C VAL A 78 -0.21 10.93 -0.21
N LEU A 79 -0.43 9.88 0.56
CA LEU A 79 -0.50 9.93 2.02
C LEU A 79 0.79 9.44 2.66
N GLU A 80 1.31 8.29 2.21
CA GLU A 80 2.47 7.64 2.81
C GLU A 80 3.24 6.86 1.74
N ALA A 81 4.57 6.81 1.90
CA ALA A 81 5.44 5.88 1.20
C ALA A 81 6.24 5.10 2.24
N ASN A 82 5.96 3.80 2.38
CA ASN A 82 6.54 2.93 3.38
C ASN A 82 7.52 1.96 2.72
N ALA A 83 8.82 2.09 3.03
CA ALA A 83 9.88 1.23 2.53
C ALA A 83 10.00 -0.11 3.29
N ASN A 84 9.27 -0.28 4.39
CA ASN A 84 9.27 -1.51 5.19
C ASN A 84 7.84 -1.85 5.67
N PRO A 85 6.90 -2.14 4.74
CA PRO A 85 5.55 -2.54 5.11
C PRO A 85 5.55 -3.89 5.85
N ASN A 86 4.49 -4.13 6.64
CA ASN A 86 4.27 -5.44 7.24
C ASN A 86 4.06 -6.49 6.15
N LEU A 87 4.86 -7.58 6.20
CA LEU A 87 4.82 -8.68 5.23
C LEU A 87 3.99 -9.87 5.69
N GLU A 88 3.38 -9.81 6.88
CA GLU A 88 2.59 -10.90 7.43
C GLU A 88 1.43 -11.28 6.48
N SER A 89 1.16 -12.58 6.37
CA SER A 89 0.01 -13.08 5.60
C SER A 89 -1.30 -12.56 6.21
N GLY A 90 -2.17 -12.01 5.38
CA GLY A 90 -3.42 -11.36 5.81
C GLY A 90 -3.29 -9.84 6.03
N GLU A 91 -2.08 -9.29 5.99
CA GLU A 91 -1.86 -7.85 6.07
C GLU A 91 -1.89 -7.18 4.68
N ASP A 92 -2.09 -5.87 4.65
CA ASP A 92 -2.37 -5.09 3.43
C ASP A 92 -1.42 -5.36 2.27
N PHE A 93 -0.11 -5.52 2.53
CA PHE A 93 0.88 -5.73 1.47
C PHE A 93 0.72 -7.12 0.83
N ALA A 94 0.61 -8.17 1.65
CA ALA A 94 0.42 -9.55 1.20
C ALA A 94 -0.93 -9.73 0.49
N GLU A 95 -1.99 -9.13 1.03
CA GLU A 95 -3.33 -9.19 0.45
C GLU A 95 -3.42 -8.42 -0.88
N SER A 96 -2.72 -7.29 -1.01
CA SER A 96 -2.62 -6.57 -2.28
C SER A 96 -1.91 -7.39 -3.35
N ALA A 97 -0.82 -8.08 -2.99
CA ALA A 97 -0.12 -8.98 -3.90
C ALA A 97 -1.00 -10.15 -4.33
N ARG A 98 -1.73 -10.76 -3.40
CA ARG A 98 -2.68 -11.85 -3.67
C ARG A 98 -3.80 -11.40 -4.61
N ALA A 99 -4.38 -10.23 -4.38
CA ALA A 99 -5.39 -9.64 -5.25
C ALA A 99 -4.87 -9.36 -6.67
N ALA A 100 -3.57 -9.06 -6.80
CA ALA A 100 -2.89 -8.88 -8.08
C ALA A 100 -2.41 -10.21 -8.72
N GLY A 101 -2.81 -11.37 -8.17
CA GLY A 101 -2.48 -12.69 -8.71
C GLY A 101 -1.13 -13.26 -8.26
N THR A 102 -0.49 -12.69 -7.24
CA THR A 102 0.77 -13.21 -6.67
C THR A 102 0.49 -13.90 -5.34
N PRO A 103 0.52 -15.25 -5.27
CA PRO A 103 0.35 -15.99 -4.02
C PRO A 103 1.42 -15.63 -2.99
N TYR A 104 1.11 -15.79 -1.71
CA TYR A 104 1.98 -15.40 -0.60
C TYR A 104 3.39 -16.05 -0.66
N GLY A 105 3.46 -17.35 -0.97
CA GLY A 105 4.75 -18.03 -1.14
C GLY A 105 5.61 -17.42 -2.25
N GLU A 106 5.01 -17.16 -3.42
CA GLU A 106 5.68 -16.50 -4.53
C GLU A 106 6.09 -15.05 -4.20
N LEU A 107 5.27 -14.33 -3.44
CA LEU A 107 5.63 -13.01 -2.94
C LEU A 107 6.92 -13.06 -2.12
N LEU A 108 7.01 -14.00 -1.16
CA LEU A 108 8.20 -14.15 -0.33
C LEU A 108 9.45 -14.52 -1.15
N GLU A 109 9.32 -15.43 -2.11
CA GLU A 109 10.41 -15.78 -3.04
C GLU A 109 10.91 -14.57 -3.82
N ARG A 110 9.99 -13.75 -4.37
CA ARG A 110 10.35 -12.51 -5.06
C ARG A 110 11.08 -11.51 -4.15
N LEU A 111 10.64 -11.39 -2.89
CA LEU A 111 11.29 -10.50 -1.91
C LEU A 111 12.71 -10.99 -1.56
N MET A 112 12.88 -12.29 -1.38
CA MET A 112 14.21 -12.90 -1.15
C MET A 112 15.13 -12.66 -2.35
N ASP A 113 14.65 -12.87 -3.57
CA ASP A 113 15.38 -12.62 -4.79
C ASP A 113 15.83 -11.16 -4.93
N LEU A 114 14.96 -10.21 -4.59
CA LEU A 114 15.31 -8.79 -4.55
C LEU A 114 16.42 -8.51 -3.54
N GLY A 115 16.35 -9.11 -2.35
CA GLY A 115 17.37 -9.00 -1.32
C GLY A 115 18.72 -9.58 -1.74
N LEU A 116 18.73 -10.76 -2.35
CA LEU A 116 19.95 -11.41 -2.85
C LEU A 116 20.64 -10.63 -3.98
N LYS A 117 19.84 -9.95 -4.82
CA LYS A 117 20.33 -9.11 -5.93
C LYS A 117 20.67 -7.68 -5.50
N TYR A 118 20.36 -7.30 -4.27
CA TYR A 118 20.58 -5.94 -3.78
C TYR A 118 22.07 -5.58 -3.78
N ARG A 119 22.39 -4.44 -4.39
CA ARG A 119 23.73 -3.82 -4.40
C ARG A 119 23.62 -2.46 -3.69
N ALA A 120 24.21 -2.35 -2.51
CA ALA A 120 24.22 -1.08 -1.80
C ALA A 120 24.97 -0.01 -2.62
N GLN A 121 24.38 1.15 -2.83
CA GLN A 121 24.99 2.24 -3.63
C GLN A 121 26.35 2.70 -3.08
N TRP A 122 26.51 2.68 -1.74
CA TRP A 122 27.79 3.04 -1.11
C TRP A 122 28.93 2.11 -1.51
N ARG A 123 28.68 0.84 -1.88
CA ARG A 123 29.73 -0.07 -2.38
C ARG A 123 30.31 0.37 -3.71
N ALA A 124 29.54 1.08 -4.53
CA ALA A 124 30.07 1.64 -5.78
C ALA A 124 30.95 2.88 -5.57
N THR A 125 30.82 3.50 -4.39
CA THR A 125 31.54 4.75 -4.08
C THR A 125 32.85 4.49 -3.31
N TYR A 126 32.94 3.37 -2.55
CA TYR A 126 34.07 3.04 -1.66
C TYR A 126 34.71 1.67 -1.94
N GLY A 127 34.37 1.03 -3.05
CA GLY A 127 34.88 -0.28 -3.48
C GLY A 127 35.95 -0.19 -4.58
#